data_580a65f522bd3ccd66066d2911edfb3d
#
_entry.id   580a65f522bd3ccd66066d2911edfb3d
#
_cell.length_a   1.000
_cell.length_b   1.000
_cell.length_c   1.000
_cell.angle_alpha   90.00
_cell.angle_beta   90.00
_cell.angle_gamma   90.00
#
_symmetry.space_group_name_H-M   'P 1'
#
loop_
_entity.id
_entity.type
_entity.pdbx_description
1 polymer ?
#
loop_
_entity_poly.entity_id
_entity_poly.type
_entity_poly.pdbx_seq_one_letter_code
_entity_poly.pdbx_strand_id
1 'polypeptide(L)'
;YVKEQTRDICLKAVENDAYALPYVKDQTKEICLKAVERNGYALQYVKEQTKDICLKAVENNGYALQYVKEQTKEICLKAVERNAYALQYVKKQTKEICLKAVENDGDALQYVKDQTKDICLKAVENNGNALQYVKKQTRDICLKAVENNGNALQYVKEQTKDICLKAVENNGYALQYVKKQTKEICLKAVENDGDALRYVRDQTKDICLKAVENDGDALRYVRDQTKDICLKAVENNGYALQYVRDQTKDICLKAVERNADTLQYVKEKKIFLEILELDGNS
;
A
#
# COMPACT_ATOMS: atom_id res chain seq x y z
N TYR A 1 30.00 27.64 31.95
CA TYR A 1 28.90 28.41 32.54
C TYR A 1 29.18 29.89 32.35
N VAL A 2 28.33 30.58 31.53
CA VAL A 2 28.42 32.04 31.36
C VAL A 2 27.85 32.68 32.62
N LYS A 3 28.64 33.56 33.29
CA LYS A 3 28.23 34.21 34.55
C LYS A 3 27.04 35.15 34.35
N GLU A 4 27.00 35.86 33.21
CA GLU A 4 25.87 36.71 32.80
C GLU A 4 25.24 36.14 31.54
N GLN A 5 23.96 35.80 31.63
CA GLN A 5 23.17 35.37 30.49
C GLN A 5 22.36 36.54 29.95
N THR A 6 22.89 37.23 28.95
CA THR A 6 22.12 38.26 28.25
C THR A 6 21.09 37.59 27.31
N ARG A 7 20.02 38.33 26.97
CA ARG A 7 18.98 37.86 26.03
C ARG A 7 19.60 37.38 24.74
N ASP A 8 20.53 38.13 24.15
CA ASP A 8 21.14 37.81 22.85
C ASP A 8 22.02 36.56 22.92
N ILE A 9 22.74 36.33 24.00
CA ILE A 9 23.51 35.09 24.23
C ILE A 9 22.55 33.90 24.30
N CYS A 10 21.44 34.02 25.04
CA CYS A 10 20.44 32.95 25.16
C CYS A 10 19.76 32.66 23.82
N LEU A 11 19.34 33.66 23.05
CA LEU A 11 18.77 33.51 21.72
C LEU A 11 19.75 32.80 20.80
N LYS A 12 21.03 33.26 20.75
CA LYS A 12 22.02 32.61 19.89
C LYS A 12 22.32 31.18 20.30
N ALA A 13 22.31 30.87 21.59
CA ALA A 13 22.47 29.51 22.09
C ALA A 13 21.35 28.58 21.59
N VAL A 14 20.06 28.99 21.73
CA VAL A 14 18.92 28.16 21.32
C VAL A 14 18.75 28.12 19.80
N GLU A 15 19.21 29.11 19.06
CA GLU A 15 19.28 29.07 17.57
C GLU A 15 20.28 28.02 17.10
N ASN A 16 21.43 27.91 17.76
CA ASN A 16 22.43 26.90 17.42
C ASN A 16 21.97 25.50 17.84
N ASP A 17 21.49 25.38 19.09
CA ASP A 17 21.00 24.14 19.67
C ASP A 17 19.79 24.39 20.57
N ALA A 18 18.63 23.91 20.14
CA ALA A 18 17.38 24.01 20.93
C ALA A 18 17.49 23.37 22.32
N TYR A 19 18.36 22.39 22.49
CA TYR A 19 18.64 21.73 23.78
C TYR A 19 19.51 22.55 24.71
N ALA A 20 19.93 23.76 24.32
CA ALA A 20 20.49 24.74 25.24
C ALA A 20 19.44 25.36 26.17
N LEU A 21 18.14 25.26 25.86
CA LEU A 21 17.04 25.87 26.62
C LEU A 21 17.02 25.52 28.13
N PRO A 22 17.30 24.29 28.59
CA PRO A 22 17.36 23.95 30.01
C PRO A 22 18.35 24.77 30.80
N TYR A 23 19.41 25.26 30.14
CA TYR A 23 20.47 26.06 30.78
C TYR A 23 20.16 27.55 30.82
N VAL A 24 19.07 27.98 30.17
CA VAL A 24 18.61 29.36 30.19
C VAL A 24 17.88 29.65 31.53
N LYS A 25 18.40 30.59 32.31
CA LYS A 25 17.81 30.93 33.62
C LYS A 25 16.46 31.63 33.47
N ASP A 26 16.43 32.67 32.62
CA ASP A 26 15.22 33.43 32.33
C ASP A 26 14.69 33.07 30.92
N GLN A 27 13.72 32.16 30.89
CA GLN A 27 13.10 31.67 29.65
C GLN A 27 11.99 32.64 29.21
N THR A 28 12.36 33.70 28.49
CA THR A 28 11.36 34.59 27.90
C THR A 28 10.55 33.88 26.80
N LYS A 29 9.33 34.38 26.49
CA LYS A 29 8.48 33.84 25.40
C LYS A 29 9.26 33.73 24.08
N GLU A 30 10.06 34.75 23.75
CA GLU A 30 10.83 34.81 22.50
C GLU A 30 11.90 33.69 22.43
N ILE A 31 12.66 33.50 23.53
CA ILE A 31 13.68 32.44 23.61
C ILE A 31 13.03 31.06 23.47
N CYS A 32 11.89 30.84 24.16
CA CYS A 32 11.14 29.58 24.06
C CYS A 32 10.61 29.35 22.65
N LEU A 33 10.02 30.36 21.99
CA LEU A 33 9.58 30.26 20.60
C LEU A 33 10.74 29.91 19.67
N LYS A 34 11.88 30.55 19.81
CA LYS A 34 13.06 30.28 18.99
C LYS A 34 13.58 28.86 19.17
N ALA A 35 13.60 28.36 20.40
CA ALA A 35 13.99 26.99 20.70
C ALA A 35 13.02 25.97 20.03
N VAL A 36 11.69 26.14 20.18
CA VAL A 36 10.72 25.21 19.61
C VAL A 36 10.61 25.34 18.08
N GLU A 37 10.91 26.50 17.49
CA GLU A 37 11.06 26.67 16.04
C GLU A 37 12.23 25.83 15.50
N ARG A 38 13.33 25.80 16.22
CA ARG A 38 14.51 25.01 15.88
C ARG A 38 14.23 23.52 16.02
N ASN A 39 13.60 23.13 17.13
CA ASN A 39 13.22 21.76 17.40
C ASN A 39 11.98 21.71 18.33
N GLY A 40 10.85 21.20 17.82
CA GLY A 40 9.61 21.09 18.60
C GLY A 40 9.76 20.34 19.93
N TYR A 41 10.69 19.39 20.02
CA TYR A 41 10.96 18.65 21.25
C TYR A 41 11.57 19.50 22.37
N ALA A 42 12.10 20.70 22.07
CA ALA A 42 12.53 21.62 23.10
C ALA A 42 11.39 22.04 24.04
N LEU A 43 10.12 21.82 23.63
CA LEU A 43 8.93 22.09 24.46
C LEU A 43 9.01 21.38 25.82
N GLN A 44 9.64 20.22 25.93
CA GLN A 44 9.83 19.51 27.20
C GLN A 44 10.57 20.31 28.26
N TYR A 45 11.39 21.28 27.84
CA TYR A 45 12.21 22.11 28.71
C TYR A 45 11.61 23.51 29.00
N VAL A 46 10.47 23.81 28.34
CA VAL A 46 9.77 25.08 28.55
C VAL A 46 9.06 25.06 29.91
N LYS A 47 9.45 26.00 30.79
CA LYS A 47 8.89 26.13 32.14
C LYS A 47 7.43 26.57 32.10
N GLU A 48 7.14 27.66 31.37
CA GLU A 48 5.80 28.21 31.17
C GLU A 48 5.35 28.03 29.72
N GLN A 49 4.48 27.04 29.49
CA GLN A 49 3.95 26.74 28.17
C GLN A 49 2.76 27.64 27.88
N THR A 50 2.91 28.59 26.96
CA THR A 50 1.80 29.34 26.40
C THR A 50 1.23 28.63 25.19
N LYS A 51 -0.01 28.96 24.82
CA LYS A 51 -0.67 28.41 23.61
C LYS A 51 0.21 28.56 22.35
N ASP A 52 0.79 29.77 22.15
CA ASP A 52 1.62 30.08 20.98
C ASP A 52 2.86 29.18 20.90
N ILE A 53 3.54 28.98 22.04
CA ILE A 53 4.74 28.15 22.15
C ILE A 53 4.36 26.68 21.82
N CYS A 54 3.24 26.19 22.38
CA CYS A 54 2.77 24.83 22.12
C CYS A 54 2.39 24.64 20.63
N LEU A 55 1.66 25.57 20.04
CA LEU A 55 1.31 25.56 18.61
C LEU A 55 2.57 25.51 17.74
N LYS A 56 3.52 26.40 18.01
CA LYS A 56 4.78 26.44 17.26
C LYS A 56 5.58 25.14 17.38
N ALA A 57 5.60 24.54 18.56
CA ALA A 57 6.27 23.26 18.80
C ALA A 57 5.63 22.13 17.97
N VAL A 58 4.29 22.01 17.99
CA VAL A 58 3.59 20.96 17.24
C VAL A 58 3.58 21.21 15.72
N GLU A 59 3.65 22.46 15.26
CA GLU A 59 3.86 22.81 13.87
C GLU A 59 5.23 22.35 13.35
N ASN A 60 6.26 22.52 14.17
CA ASN A 60 7.59 22.01 13.84
C ASN A 60 7.60 20.47 13.83
N ASN A 61 7.08 19.87 14.90
CA ASN A 61 7.01 18.43 15.05
C ASN A 61 5.72 18.01 15.79
N GLY A 62 4.79 17.32 15.09
CA GLY A 62 3.53 16.86 15.69
C GLY A 62 3.72 16.03 16.98
N TYR A 63 4.80 15.27 17.06
CA TYR A 63 5.12 14.47 18.26
C TYR A 63 5.48 15.32 19.49
N ALA A 64 5.75 16.62 19.33
CA ALA A 64 5.92 17.52 20.48
C ALA A 64 4.66 17.59 21.36
N LEU A 65 3.51 17.14 20.84
CA LEU A 65 2.25 17.03 21.58
C LEU A 65 2.40 16.23 22.89
N GLN A 66 3.30 15.25 22.94
CA GLN A 66 3.56 14.46 24.16
C GLN A 66 4.02 15.32 25.35
N TYR A 67 4.65 16.47 25.07
CA TYR A 67 5.17 17.40 26.09
C TYR A 67 4.20 18.54 26.41
N VAL A 68 3.07 18.64 25.70
CA VAL A 68 2.06 19.68 25.95
C VAL A 68 1.32 19.36 27.26
N LYS A 69 1.44 20.25 28.24
CA LYS A 69 0.79 20.10 29.55
C LYS A 69 -0.73 20.22 29.44
N GLU A 70 -1.21 21.30 28.77
CA GLU A 70 -2.61 21.59 28.55
C GLU A 70 -2.94 21.47 27.04
N GLN A 71 -3.53 20.35 26.66
CA GLN A 71 -3.89 20.09 25.28
C GLN A 71 -5.25 20.71 24.94
N THR A 72 -5.25 21.78 24.15
CA THR A 72 -6.47 22.31 23.53
C THR A 72 -6.80 21.55 22.24
N LYS A 73 -8.06 21.62 21.80
CA LYS A 73 -8.49 21.04 20.52
C LYS A 73 -7.63 21.53 19.35
N GLU A 74 -7.34 22.85 19.30
CA GLU A 74 -6.54 23.47 18.24
C GLU A 74 -5.12 22.91 18.19
N ILE A 75 -4.45 22.78 19.35
CA ILE A 75 -3.10 22.19 19.43
C ILE A 75 -3.12 20.74 18.98
N CYS A 76 -4.12 19.94 19.39
CA CYS A 76 -4.25 18.54 18.97
C CYS A 76 -4.49 18.41 17.46
N LEU A 77 -5.37 19.24 16.87
CA LEU A 77 -5.62 19.26 15.44
C LEU A 77 -4.34 19.60 14.66
N LYS A 78 -3.62 20.64 15.10
CA LYS A 78 -2.37 21.04 14.46
C LYS A 78 -1.30 19.95 14.55
N ALA A 79 -1.21 19.27 15.68
CA ALA A 79 -0.30 18.14 15.87
C ALA A 79 -0.59 16.99 14.90
N VAL A 80 -1.87 16.56 14.78
CA VAL A 80 -2.26 15.46 13.88
C VAL A 80 -2.22 15.85 12.42
N GLU A 81 -2.41 17.13 12.07
CA GLU A 81 -2.14 17.66 10.73
C GLU A 81 -0.68 17.52 10.32
N ARG A 82 0.21 17.83 11.25
CA ARG A 82 1.66 17.73 11.02
C ARG A 82 2.13 16.28 10.96
N ASN A 83 1.58 15.44 11.84
CA ASN A 83 1.85 14.01 11.89
C ASN A 83 0.64 13.27 12.45
N ALA A 84 -0.01 12.46 11.62
CA ALA A 84 -1.20 11.68 12.00
C ALA A 84 -0.98 10.83 13.27
N TYR A 85 0.21 10.28 13.44
CA TYR A 85 0.56 9.42 14.58
C TYR A 85 0.72 10.18 15.90
N ALA A 86 0.71 11.54 15.86
CA ALA A 86 0.60 12.34 17.09
C ALA A 86 -0.70 12.05 17.85
N LEU A 87 -1.70 11.42 17.19
CA LEU A 87 -2.96 10.98 17.79
C LEU A 87 -2.74 10.09 19.04
N GLN A 88 -1.65 9.31 19.09
CA GLN A 88 -1.30 8.48 20.24
C GLN A 88 -1.10 9.30 21.54
N TYR A 89 -0.70 10.56 21.41
CA TYR A 89 -0.44 11.48 22.53
C TYR A 89 -1.64 12.36 22.88
N VAL A 90 -2.73 12.27 22.12
CA VAL A 90 -3.96 13.03 22.41
C VAL A 90 -4.65 12.44 23.63
N LYS A 91 -4.72 13.24 24.74
CA LYS A 91 -5.33 12.83 26.01
C LYS A 91 -6.83 12.61 25.85
N LYS A 92 -7.54 13.56 25.20
CA LYS A 92 -8.98 13.53 24.95
C LYS A 92 -9.25 13.53 23.46
N GLN A 93 -9.43 12.35 22.88
CA GLN A 93 -9.75 12.20 21.47
C GLN A 93 -11.21 12.59 21.20
N THR A 94 -11.43 13.49 20.25
CA THR A 94 -12.75 13.81 19.70
C THR A 94 -12.88 13.21 18.31
N LYS A 95 -14.15 13.02 17.84
CA LYS A 95 -14.39 12.53 16.47
C LYS A 95 -13.62 13.35 15.42
N GLU A 96 -13.62 14.69 15.55
CA GLU A 96 -12.95 15.58 14.62
C GLU A 96 -11.42 15.38 14.58
N ILE A 97 -10.77 15.25 15.74
CA ILE A 97 -9.32 14.99 15.82
C ILE A 97 -8.99 13.63 15.22
N CYS A 98 -9.80 12.59 15.50
CA CYS A 98 -9.60 11.25 14.94
C CYS A 98 -9.79 11.25 13.42
N LEU A 99 -10.85 11.90 12.91
CA LEU A 99 -11.07 12.03 11.46
C LEU A 99 -9.90 12.73 10.78
N LYS A 100 -9.45 13.87 11.35
CA LYS A 100 -8.31 14.61 10.79
C LYS A 100 -7.02 13.75 10.75
N ALA A 101 -6.78 12.95 11.79
CA ALA A 101 -5.64 12.04 11.82
C ALA A 101 -5.72 10.97 10.72
N VAL A 102 -6.88 10.27 10.60
CA VAL A 102 -7.03 9.20 9.58
C VAL A 102 -7.18 9.73 8.16
N GLU A 103 -7.57 10.99 7.96
CA GLU A 103 -7.51 11.68 6.67
C GLU A 103 -6.07 11.95 6.22
N ASN A 104 -5.21 12.28 7.17
CA ASN A 104 -3.79 12.52 6.90
C ASN A 104 -3.06 11.18 6.64
N ASP A 105 -3.33 10.18 7.47
CA ASP A 105 -2.79 8.81 7.31
C ASP A 105 -3.78 7.79 7.89
N GLY A 106 -4.30 6.88 7.02
CA GLY A 106 -5.28 5.85 7.43
C GLY A 106 -4.76 4.95 8.57
N ASP A 107 -3.46 4.71 8.63
CA ASP A 107 -2.84 3.86 9.66
C ASP A 107 -2.86 4.49 11.05
N ALA A 108 -3.17 5.81 11.17
CA ALA A 108 -3.45 6.44 12.45
C ALA A 108 -4.65 5.83 13.17
N LEU A 109 -5.49 5.04 12.47
CA LEU A 109 -6.60 4.30 13.05
C LEU A 109 -6.18 3.39 14.20
N GLN A 110 -4.93 2.88 14.19
CA GLN A 110 -4.38 2.06 15.28
C GLN A 110 -4.40 2.78 16.65
N TYR A 111 -4.35 4.12 16.65
CA TYR A 111 -4.33 4.95 17.86
C TYR A 111 -5.72 5.48 18.24
N VAL A 112 -6.75 5.21 17.42
CA VAL A 112 -8.13 5.63 17.74
C VAL A 112 -8.71 4.72 18.83
N LYS A 113 -9.09 5.34 19.96
CA LYS A 113 -9.68 4.63 21.12
C LYS A 113 -11.09 4.14 20.82
N ASP A 114 -11.95 5.06 20.36
CA ASP A 114 -13.35 4.81 20.04
C ASP A 114 -13.57 4.88 18.52
N GLN A 115 -13.49 3.72 17.87
CA GLN A 115 -13.65 3.60 16.44
C GLN A 115 -15.14 3.63 16.04
N THR A 116 -15.58 4.74 15.44
CA THR A 116 -16.92 4.80 14.81
C THR A 116 -16.84 4.31 13.35
N LYS A 117 -18.01 3.95 12.77
CA LYS A 117 -18.10 3.54 11.35
C LYS A 117 -17.46 4.60 10.43
N ASP A 118 -17.75 5.89 10.63
CA ASP A 118 -17.26 6.98 9.79
C ASP A 118 -15.73 7.10 9.83
N ILE A 119 -15.14 6.98 11.05
CA ILE A 119 -13.67 7.02 11.22
C ILE A 119 -13.02 5.83 10.52
N CYS A 120 -13.58 4.62 10.67
CA CYS A 120 -13.07 3.42 10.00
C CYS A 120 -13.18 3.53 8.48
N LEU A 121 -14.33 3.99 7.96
CA LEU A 121 -14.50 4.21 6.52
C LEU A 121 -13.48 5.21 5.98
N LYS A 122 -13.30 6.34 6.67
CA LYS A 122 -12.33 7.36 6.25
C LYS A 122 -10.89 6.83 6.26
N ALA A 123 -10.54 6.03 7.26
CA ALA A 123 -9.23 5.38 7.35
C ALA A 123 -8.96 4.46 6.16
N VAL A 124 -9.92 3.56 5.83
CA VAL A 124 -9.76 2.62 4.72
C VAL A 124 -9.91 3.26 3.34
N GLU A 125 -10.57 4.42 3.23
CA GLU A 125 -10.56 5.27 2.03
C GLU A 125 -9.19 5.85 1.75
N ASN A 126 -8.48 6.28 2.80
CA ASN A 126 -7.14 6.81 2.68
C ASN A 126 -6.13 5.67 2.40
N ASN A 127 -6.21 4.60 3.18
CA ASN A 127 -5.36 3.42 3.03
C ASN A 127 -6.17 2.14 3.29
N GLY A 128 -6.43 1.33 2.24
CA GLY A 128 -7.17 0.06 2.37
C GLY A 128 -6.57 -0.88 3.42
N ASN A 129 -5.24 -0.86 3.59
CA ASN A 129 -4.54 -1.68 4.58
C ASN A 129 -4.83 -1.28 6.03
N ALA A 130 -5.39 -0.06 6.28
CA ALA A 130 -5.86 0.35 7.60
C ALA A 130 -6.96 -0.59 8.15
N LEU A 131 -7.55 -1.44 7.29
CA LEU A 131 -8.50 -2.49 7.70
C LEU A 131 -7.93 -3.42 8.79
N GLN A 132 -6.61 -3.62 8.83
CA GLN A 132 -5.93 -4.42 9.87
C GLN A 132 -6.17 -3.87 11.28
N TYR A 133 -6.39 -2.55 11.42
CA TYR A 133 -6.62 -1.88 12.70
C TYR A 133 -8.09 -1.73 13.06
N VAL A 134 -9.01 -2.12 12.15
CA VAL A 134 -10.45 -2.04 12.41
C VAL A 134 -10.88 -3.12 13.40
N LYS A 135 -11.34 -2.69 14.59
CA LYS A 135 -11.79 -3.59 15.66
C LYS A 135 -13.05 -4.36 15.28
N LYS A 136 -14.06 -3.66 14.73
CA LYS A 136 -15.34 -4.23 14.28
C LYS A 136 -15.51 -4.00 12.78
N GLN A 137 -15.18 -5.03 12.01
CA GLN A 137 -15.35 -4.99 10.57
C GLN A 137 -16.82 -5.17 10.19
N THR A 138 -17.32 -4.28 9.32
CA THR A 138 -18.63 -4.43 8.66
C THR A 138 -18.39 -4.67 7.17
N ARG A 139 -19.41 -5.19 6.47
CA ARG A 139 -19.35 -5.41 5.03
C ARG A 139 -18.92 -4.16 4.26
N ASP A 140 -19.52 -2.99 4.59
CA ASP A 140 -19.22 -1.72 3.91
C ASP A 140 -17.74 -1.31 4.08
N ILE A 141 -17.20 -1.45 5.31
CA ILE A 141 -15.80 -1.12 5.61
C ILE A 141 -14.87 -2.06 4.84
N CYS A 142 -15.17 -3.37 4.80
CA CYS A 142 -14.38 -4.34 4.05
C CYS A 142 -14.41 -4.07 2.54
N LEU A 143 -15.60 -3.81 1.97
CA LEU A 143 -15.73 -3.45 0.56
C LEU A 143 -14.93 -2.20 0.22
N LYS A 144 -15.06 -1.14 1.03
CA LYS A 144 -14.32 0.10 0.82
C LYS A 144 -12.79 -0.11 0.89
N ALA A 145 -12.33 -0.95 1.81
CA ALA A 145 -10.92 -1.31 1.95
C ALA A 145 -10.39 -2.01 0.69
N VAL A 146 -11.11 -3.04 0.19
CA VAL A 146 -10.67 -3.79 -0.99
C VAL A 146 -10.88 -3.02 -2.31
N GLU A 147 -11.77 -2.04 -2.35
CA GLU A 147 -11.89 -1.08 -3.45
C GLU A 147 -10.66 -0.17 -3.55
N ASN A 148 -10.15 0.28 -2.41
CA ASN A 148 -8.93 1.09 -2.35
C ASN A 148 -7.68 0.24 -2.66
N ASN A 149 -7.59 -0.95 -2.05
CA ASN A 149 -6.48 -1.88 -2.24
C ASN A 149 -6.97 -3.32 -2.16
N GLY A 150 -6.99 -4.04 -3.31
CA GLY A 150 -7.42 -5.45 -3.35
C GLY A 150 -6.70 -6.36 -2.36
N ASN A 151 -5.41 -6.06 -2.09
CA ASN A 151 -4.61 -6.82 -1.13
C ASN A 151 -5.07 -6.63 0.33
N ALA A 152 -5.93 -5.64 0.63
CA ALA A 152 -6.56 -5.52 1.95
C ALA A 152 -7.44 -6.73 2.30
N LEU A 153 -7.77 -7.58 1.31
CA LEU A 153 -8.48 -8.84 1.52
C LEU A 153 -7.81 -9.75 2.56
N GLN A 154 -6.48 -9.68 2.68
CA GLN A 154 -5.72 -10.42 3.70
C GLN A 154 -6.16 -10.12 5.14
N TYR A 155 -6.69 -8.91 5.38
CA TYR A 155 -7.14 -8.46 6.70
C TYR A 155 -8.64 -8.67 6.92
N VAL A 156 -9.39 -9.12 5.90
CA VAL A 156 -10.82 -9.40 6.02
C VAL A 156 -11.04 -10.67 6.82
N LYS A 157 -11.72 -10.54 7.98
CA LYS A 157 -12.03 -11.65 8.88
C LYS A 157 -13.05 -12.60 8.26
N GLU A 158 -14.18 -12.05 7.78
CA GLU A 158 -15.27 -12.78 7.15
C GLU A 158 -15.34 -12.40 5.67
N GLN A 159 -14.83 -13.30 4.82
CA GLN A 159 -14.81 -13.09 3.39
C GLN A 159 -16.13 -13.55 2.76
N THR A 160 -16.92 -12.62 2.26
CA THR A 160 -18.08 -12.91 1.43
C THR A 160 -17.69 -12.91 -0.05
N LYS A 161 -18.54 -13.53 -0.90
CA LYS A 161 -18.26 -13.64 -2.35
C LYS A 161 -18.03 -12.26 -2.99
N ASP A 162 -18.88 -11.30 -2.68
CA ASP A 162 -18.81 -9.93 -3.24
C ASP A 162 -17.53 -9.18 -2.81
N ILE A 163 -17.08 -9.34 -1.57
CA ILE A 163 -15.81 -8.78 -1.10
C ILE A 163 -14.64 -9.40 -1.85
N CYS A 164 -14.64 -10.75 -2.04
CA CYS A 164 -13.60 -11.43 -2.80
C CYS A 164 -13.57 -11.00 -4.27
N LEU A 165 -14.75 -10.91 -4.92
CA LEU A 165 -14.86 -10.43 -6.30
C LEU A 165 -14.33 -9.01 -6.42
N LYS A 166 -14.74 -8.11 -5.54
CA LYS A 166 -14.26 -6.72 -5.56
C LYS A 166 -12.74 -6.62 -5.37
N ALA A 167 -12.18 -7.45 -4.49
CA ALA A 167 -10.74 -7.51 -4.25
C ALA A 167 -9.97 -7.93 -5.51
N VAL A 168 -10.40 -9.01 -6.19
CA VAL A 168 -9.72 -9.51 -7.40
C VAL A 168 -10.00 -8.66 -8.63
N GLU A 169 -11.09 -7.88 -8.66
CA GLU A 169 -11.33 -6.84 -9.67
C GLU A 169 -10.34 -5.69 -9.55
N ASN A 170 -10.02 -5.30 -8.32
CA ASN A 170 -9.02 -4.25 -8.06
C ASN A 170 -7.60 -4.74 -8.34
N ASN A 171 -7.29 -5.97 -7.89
CA ASN A 171 -5.99 -6.60 -8.05
C ASN A 171 -6.13 -8.12 -8.18
N GLY A 172 -5.85 -8.70 -9.36
CA GLY A 172 -5.91 -10.15 -9.60
C GLY A 172 -5.09 -10.97 -8.59
N TYR A 173 -3.95 -10.44 -8.15
CA TYR A 173 -3.11 -11.10 -7.14
C TYR A 173 -3.76 -11.20 -5.76
N ALA A 174 -4.84 -10.46 -5.47
CA ALA A 174 -5.62 -10.65 -4.24
C ALA A 174 -6.21 -12.07 -4.12
N LEU A 175 -6.25 -12.83 -5.21
CA LEU A 175 -6.67 -14.23 -5.22
C LEU A 175 -5.88 -15.11 -4.24
N GLN A 176 -4.61 -14.78 -3.97
CA GLN A 176 -3.78 -15.49 -2.99
C GLN A 176 -4.38 -15.46 -1.57
N TYR A 177 -5.15 -14.41 -1.24
CA TYR A 177 -5.77 -14.22 0.08
C TYR A 177 -7.20 -14.77 0.15
N VAL A 178 -7.78 -15.23 -0.98
CA VAL A 178 -9.13 -15.79 -1.00
C VAL A 178 -9.15 -17.15 -0.30
N LYS A 179 -9.91 -17.25 0.82
CA LYS A 179 -10.03 -18.49 1.60
C LYS A 179 -10.79 -19.58 0.84
N LYS A 180 -11.90 -19.22 0.17
CA LYS A 180 -12.74 -20.12 -0.61
C LYS A 180 -12.82 -19.63 -2.06
N GLN A 181 -12.00 -20.22 -2.90
CA GLN A 181 -12.00 -19.91 -4.34
C GLN A 181 -13.20 -20.57 -5.03
N THR A 182 -13.92 -19.80 -5.85
CA THR A 182 -14.94 -20.30 -6.77
C THR A 182 -14.47 -20.05 -8.20
N LYS A 183 -15.03 -20.79 -9.19
CA LYS A 183 -14.72 -20.60 -10.60
C LYS A 183 -14.85 -19.13 -11.01
N GLU A 184 -15.93 -18.44 -10.57
CA GLU A 184 -16.20 -17.04 -10.89
C GLU A 184 -15.12 -16.09 -10.33
N ILE A 185 -14.68 -16.29 -9.09
CA ILE A 185 -13.62 -15.48 -8.47
C ILE A 185 -12.28 -15.72 -9.20
N CYS A 186 -11.97 -16.97 -9.55
CA CYS A 186 -10.74 -17.30 -10.28
C CYS A 186 -10.74 -16.69 -11.68
N LEU A 187 -11.86 -16.81 -12.43
CA LEU A 187 -12.01 -16.19 -13.75
C LEU A 187 -11.82 -14.68 -13.68
N LYS A 188 -12.47 -14.03 -12.71
CA LYS A 188 -12.34 -12.57 -12.52
C LYS A 188 -10.91 -12.15 -12.19
N ALA A 189 -10.20 -12.94 -11.40
CA ALA A 189 -8.79 -12.69 -11.06
C ALA A 189 -7.88 -12.76 -12.30
N VAL A 190 -8.02 -13.84 -13.12
CA VAL A 190 -7.20 -14.00 -14.32
C VAL A 190 -7.62 -13.09 -15.48
N GLU A 191 -8.84 -12.56 -15.47
CA GLU A 191 -9.26 -11.48 -16.36
C GLU A 191 -8.57 -10.17 -16.06
N ASN A 192 -8.36 -9.88 -14.76
CA ASN A 192 -7.65 -8.69 -14.31
C ASN A 192 -6.14 -8.82 -14.59
N ASP A 193 -5.58 -9.99 -14.28
CA ASP A 193 -4.15 -10.27 -14.44
C ASP A 193 -3.96 -11.79 -14.71
N GLY A 194 -3.46 -12.16 -15.90
CA GLY A 194 -3.24 -13.56 -16.30
C GLY A 194 -2.32 -14.31 -15.32
N ASP A 195 -1.33 -13.64 -14.78
CA ASP A 195 -0.38 -14.18 -13.79
C ASP A 195 -1.03 -14.56 -12.45
N ALA A 196 -2.27 -14.08 -12.18
CA ALA A 196 -3.05 -14.54 -11.04
C ALA A 196 -3.34 -16.06 -11.09
N LEU A 197 -3.18 -16.70 -12.26
CA LEU A 197 -3.30 -18.15 -12.45
C LEU A 197 -2.41 -18.94 -11.49
N ARG A 198 -1.27 -18.40 -11.11
CA ARG A 198 -0.34 -19.02 -10.13
C ARG A 198 -0.97 -19.29 -8.76
N TYR A 199 -2.01 -18.51 -8.40
CA TYR A 199 -2.73 -18.62 -7.14
C TYR A 199 -4.01 -19.44 -7.24
N VAL A 200 -4.41 -19.86 -8.45
CA VAL A 200 -5.58 -20.71 -8.65
C VAL A 200 -5.29 -22.13 -8.14
N ARG A 201 -6.12 -22.60 -7.17
CA ARG A 201 -5.96 -23.94 -6.58
C ARG A 201 -6.43 -25.04 -7.51
N ASP A 202 -7.62 -24.84 -8.09
CA ASP A 202 -8.22 -25.80 -9.02
C ASP A 202 -8.28 -25.18 -10.41
N GLN A 203 -7.27 -25.47 -11.23
CA GLN A 203 -7.19 -24.97 -12.61
C GLN A 203 -8.10 -25.77 -13.52
N THR A 204 -9.15 -25.13 -14.04
CA THR A 204 -9.96 -25.71 -15.13
C THR A 204 -9.48 -25.19 -16.49
N LYS A 205 -9.81 -25.91 -17.59
CA LYS A 205 -9.47 -25.48 -18.94
C LYS A 205 -9.92 -24.04 -19.23
N ASP A 206 -11.13 -23.66 -18.82
CA ASP A 206 -11.68 -22.30 -19.04
C ASP A 206 -10.85 -21.22 -18.32
N ILE A 207 -10.43 -21.48 -17.07
CA ILE A 207 -9.60 -20.54 -16.28
C ILE A 207 -8.23 -20.40 -16.94
N CYS A 208 -7.60 -21.52 -17.37
CA CYS A 208 -6.30 -21.47 -18.04
C CYS A 208 -6.38 -20.73 -19.38
N LEU A 209 -7.41 -21.02 -20.19
CA LEU A 209 -7.63 -20.29 -21.45
C LEU A 209 -7.79 -18.79 -21.21
N LYS A 210 -8.61 -18.42 -20.23
CA LYS A 210 -8.82 -17.00 -19.90
C LYS A 210 -7.54 -16.32 -19.44
N ALA A 211 -6.71 -17.00 -18.65
CA ALA A 211 -5.42 -16.50 -18.20
C ALA A 211 -4.47 -16.21 -19.37
N VAL A 212 -4.31 -17.19 -20.29
CA VAL A 212 -3.41 -17.04 -21.45
C VAL A 212 -3.99 -16.13 -22.55
N GLU A 213 -5.30 -15.88 -22.55
CA GLU A 213 -5.92 -14.82 -23.36
C GLU A 213 -5.56 -13.44 -22.87
N ASN A 214 -5.48 -13.24 -21.54
CA ASN A 214 -5.08 -11.98 -20.93
C ASN A 214 -3.56 -11.76 -21.09
N ASP A 215 -2.78 -12.78 -20.73
CA ASP A 215 -1.32 -12.77 -20.86
C ASP A 215 -0.81 -14.15 -21.28
N GLY A 216 -0.23 -14.25 -22.50
CA GLY A 216 0.34 -15.51 -23.03
C GLY A 216 1.39 -16.13 -22.12
N ASP A 217 2.15 -15.31 -21.39
CA ASP A 217 3.20 -15.75 -20.46
C ASP A 217 2.63 -16.43 -19.21
N ALA A 218 1.33 -16.28 -18.92
CA ALA A 218 0.63 -17.06 -17.90
C ALA A 218 0.70 -18.58 -18.14
N LEU A 219 1.05 -19.01 -19.37
CA LEU A 219 1.28 -20.42 -19.70
C LEU A 219 2.29 -21.10 -18.77
N ARG A 220 3.27 -20.36 -18.25
CA ARG A 220 4.25 -20.86 -17.27
C ARG A 220 3.62 -21.40 -15.98
N TYR A 221 2.40 -20.94 -15.64
CA TYR A 221 1.67 -21.37 -14.44
C TYR A 221 0.61 -22.42 -14.73
N VAL A 222 0.37 -22.78 -16.01
CA VAL A 222 -0.59 -23.83 -16.38
C VAL A 222 -0.01 -25.19 -15.99
N ARG A 223 -0.76 -25.94 -15.15
CA ARG A 223 -0.34 -27.29 -14.69
C ARG A 223 -0.52 -28.33 -15.77
N ASP A 224 -1.68 -28.34 -16.43
CA ASP A 224 -2.02 -29.29 -17.51
C ASP A 224 -2.14 -28.53 -18.83
N GLN A 225 -1.04 -28.49 -19.57
CA GLN A 225 -0.98 -27.81 -20.86
C GLN A 225 -1.64 -28.68 -21.94
N THR A 226 -2.80 -28.25 -22.43
CA THR A 226 -3.41 -28.85 -23.63
C THR A 226 -2.98 -28.10 -24.90
N LYS A 227 -3.08 -28.73 -26.06
CA LYS A 227 -2.77 -28.09 -27.35
C LYS A 227 -3.50 -26.74 -27.51
N ASP A 228 -4.81 -26.69 -27.18
CA ASP A 228 -5.62 -25.47 -27.32
C ASP A 228 -5.08 -24.31 -26.42
N ILE A 229 -4.69 -24.64 -25.17
CA ILE A 229 -4.14 -23.63 -24.24
C ILE A 229 -2.79 -23.13 -24.75
N CYS A 230 -1.92 -24.02 -25.25
CA CYS A 230 -0.62 -23.64 -25.81
C CYS A 230 -0.78 -22.78 -27.04
N LEU A 231 -1.67 -23.17 -27.98
CA LEU A 231 -1.95 -22.36 -29.16
C LEU A 231 -2.47 -20.99 -28.81
N LYS A 232 -3.42 -20.91 -27.88
CA LYS A 232 -3.96 -19.62 -27.43
C LYS A 232 -2.89 -18.73 -26.79
N ALA A 233 -1.99 -19.32 -26.00
CA ALA A 233 -0.87 -18.60 -25.38
C ALA A 233 0.07 -18.00 -26.43
N VAL A 234 0.51 -18.80 -27.42
CA VAL A 234 1.42 -18.32 -28.48
C VAL A 234 0.74 -17.37 -29.46
N GLU A 235 -0.57 -17.46 -29.66
CA GLU A 235 -1.37 -16.48 -30.40
C GLU A 235 -1.37 -15.11 -29.71
N ASN A 236 -1.49 -15.09 -28.39
CA ASN A 236 -1.43 -13.86 -27.60
C ASN A 236 0.01 -13.30 -27.59
N ASN A 237 0.98 -14.13 -27.22
CA ASN A 237 2.39 -13.77 -27.16
C ASN A 237 3.26 -14.93 -27.70
N GLY A 238 3.87 -14.75 -28.89
CA GLY A 238 4.73 -15.77 -29.51
C GLY A 238 5.86 -16.25 -28.56
N TYR A 239 6.39 -15.36 -27.72
CA TYR A 239 7.42 -15.72 -26.73
C TYR A 239 6.96 -16.73 -25.67
N ALA A 240 5.63 -16.95 -25.49
CA ALA A 240 5.10 -17.99 -24.65
C ALA A 240 5.55 -19.41 -25.08
N LEU A 241 6.08 -19.57 -26.31
CA LEU A 241 6.65 -20.83 -26.79
C LEU A 241 7.73 -21.37 -25.86
N GLN A 242 8.50 -20.51 -25.20
CA GLN A 242 9.52 -20.93 -24.23
C GLN A 242 8.95 -21.75 -23.06
N TYR A 243 7.66 -21.51 -22.72
CA TYR A 243 6.96 -22.20 -21.62
C TYR A 243 6.19 -23.42 -22.06
N VAL A 244 6.07 -23.68 -23.38
CA VAL A 244 5.41 -24.89 -23.92
C VAL A 244 6.28 -26.11 -23.61
N ARG A 245 5.70 -27.12 -22.92
CA ARG A 245 6.39 -28.36 -22.55
C ARG A 245 6.51 -29.28 -23.75
N ASP A 246 5.40 -29.61 -24.37
CA ASP A 246 5.30 -30.50 -25.53
C ASP A 246 5.04 -29.67 -26.79
N GLN A 247 6.12 -29.32 -27.48
CA GLN A 247 6.05 -28.51 -28.68
C GLN A 247 5.65 -29.34 -29.87
N THR A 248 4.54 -28.97 -30.52
CA THR A 248 4.14 -29.56 -31.83
C THR A 248 4.46 -28.56 -32.95
N LYS A 249 4.55 -29.06 -34.18
CA LYS A 249 4.78 -28.23 -35.37
C LYS A 249 3.80 -27.05 -35.44
N ASP A 250 2.50 -27.31 -35.24
CA ASP A 250 1.45 -26.26 -35.31
C ASP A 250 1.67 -25.15 -34.30
N ILE A 251 2.06 -25.50 -33.02
CA ILE A 251 2.34 -24.52 -31.96
C ILE A 251 3.56 -23.70 -32.30
N CYS A 252 4.65 -24.35 -32.80
CA CYS A 252 5.86 -23.67 -33.17
C CYS A 252 5.65 -22.73 -34.37
N LEU A 253 4.93 -23.20 -35.42
CA LEU A 253 4.59 -22.35 -36.55
C LEU A 253 3.80 -21.12 -36.12
N LYS A 254 2.77 -21.32 -35.28
CA LYS A 254 1.94 -20.23 -34.79
C LYS A 254 2.74 -19.18 -33.97
N ALA A 255 3.71 -19.64 -33.18
CA ALA A 255 4.60 -18.76 -32.44
C ALA A 255 5.52 -17.94 -33.35
N VAL A 256 6.12 -18.59 -34.37
CA VAL A 256 7.02 -17.94 -35.34
C VAL A 256 6.26 -16.97 -36.24
N GLU A 257 5.03 -17.32 -36.70
CA GLU A 257 4.14 -16.40 -37.43
C GLU A 257 3.87 -15.13 -36.62
N ARG A 258 3.72 -15.27 -35.30
CA ARG A 258 3.47 -14.12 -34.40
C ARG A 258 4.72 -13.27 -34.21
N ASN A 259 5.88 -13.92 -34.05
CA ASN A 259 7.18 -13.27 -33.90
C ASN A 259 8.30 -14.23 -34.35
N ALA A 260 8.99 -13.91 -35.44
CA ALA A 260 10.04 -14.74 -36.01
C ALA A 260 11.20 -15.05 -35.04
N ASP A 261 11.50 -14.13 -34.10
CA ASP A 261 12.56 -14.34 -33.11
C ASP A 261 12.27 -15.52 -32.16
N THR A 262 11.01 -15.99 -32.11
CA THR A 262 10.64 -17.15 -31.28
C THR A 262 11.18 -18.46 -31.80
N LEU A 263 11.71 -18.49 -33.04
CA LEU A 263 12.40 -19.65 -33.62
C LEU A 263 13.53 -20.16 -32.70
N GLN A 264 14.19 -19.28 -31.93
CA GLN A 264 15.21 -19.66 -30.95
C GLN A 264 14.70 -20.56 -29.82
N TYR A 265 13.36 -20.57 -29.56
CA TYR A 265 12.72 -21.39 -28.50
C TYR A 265 12.21 -22.74 -29.02
N VAL A 266 12.34 -23.05 -30.33
CA VAL A 266 11.98 -24.37 -30.89
C VAL A 266 13.00 -25.39 -30.40
N LYS A 267 12.51 -26.39 -29.64
CA LYS A 267 13.38 -27.35 -28.95
C LYS A 267 13.81 -28.50 -29.86
N GLU A 268 12.90 -28.96 -30.77
CA GLU A 268 13.17 -30.11 -31.64
C GLU A 268 13.79 -29.68 -32.99
N LYS A 269 15.00 -30.20 -33.27
CA LYS A 269 15.73 -29.92 -34.51
C LYS A 269 14.93 -30.23 -35.78
N LYS A 270 14.12 -31.28 -35.76
CA LYS A 270 13.28 -31.67 -36.88
C LYS A 270 12.23 -30.59 -37.19
N ILE A 271 11.52 -30.12 -36.16
CA ILE A 271 10.52 -29.05 -36.29
C ILE A 271 11.18 -27.75 -36.76
N PHE A 272 12.35 -27.43 -36.20
CA PHE A 272 13.14 -26.25 -36.57
C PHE A 272 13.48 -26.26 -38.07
N LEU A 273 13.98 -27.41 -38.61
CA LEU A 273 14.35 -27.53 -40.03
C LEU A 273 13.11 -27.44 -40.93
N GLU A 274 12.00 -28.11 -40.57
CA GLU A 274 10.74 -28.05 -41.32
C GLU A 274 10.16 -26.62 -41.41
N ILE A 275 10.33 -25.81 -40.39
CA ILE A 275 9.90 -24.40 -40.39
C ILE A 275 10.79 -23.56 -41.34
N LEU A 276 12.11 -23.75 -41.31
CA LEU A 276 13.03 -23.05 -42.21
C LEU A 276 12.80 -23.38 -43.69
N GLU A 277 12.43 -24.64 -44.01
CA GLU A 277 12.12 -25.06 -45.39
C GLU A 277 10.86 -24.36 -45.91
N LEU A 278 9.88 -24.05 -45.04
CA LEU A 278 8.67 -23.31 -45.43
C LEU A 278 8.97 -21.84 -45.74
N ASP A 279 9.85 -21.19 -44.99
CA ASP A 279 10.27 -19.79 -45.22
C ASP A 279 11.17 -19.66 -46.46
N GLY A 280 11.96 -20.70 -46.81
CA GLY A 280 12.87 -20.68 -47.96
C GLY A 280 12.17 -20.88 -49.32
N ASN A 281 10.88 -21.25 -49.34
CA ASN A 281 10.07 -21.44 -50.52
C ASN A 281 9.06 -20.31 -50.80
N SER A 282 9.08 -19.24 -50.04
CA SER A 282 8.27 -18.03 -50.22
C SER A 282 9.13 -16.85 -50.63
#